data_bf2df092a0964f9867815a87c146fcc1
#
_entry.id   bf2df092a0964f9867815a87c146fcc1
#
_cell.length_a   1.000
_cell.length_b   1.000
_cell.length_c   1.000
_cell.angle_alpha   90.00
_cell.angle_beta   90.00
_cell.angle_gamma   90.00
#
_symmetry.space_group_name_H-M   'P 1'
#
loop_
_entity.id
_entity.type
_entity.pdbx_description
1 polymer ?
#
loop_
_entity_poly.entity_id
_entity_poly.type
_entity_poly.pdbx_seq_one_letter_code
_entity_poly.pdbx_strand_id
1 'polypeptide(L)' 'MKFALILIMCSGMSGACIDPYEWPTKFNTMYECLQFGYGESSKKFAEMGPDTVNKVYAHVKFYCEPVTQI' A
#
# COMPACT_ATOMS: atom_id res chain seq x y z
N MET A 1 15.92 -1.34 -14.49
CA MET A 1 15.31 -1.86 -13.26
C MET A 1 13.97 -1.17 -13.05
N LYS A 2 12.99 -1.92 -12.65
CA LYS A 2 11.65 -1.39 -12.36
C LYS A 2 11.36 -1.56 -10.88
N PHE A 3 10.32 -0.88 -10.42
CA PHE A 3 9.90 -0.96 -9.02
C PHE A 3 8.46 -1.43 -8.95
N ALA A 4 8.21 -2.38 -8.07
CA ALA A 4 6.87 -2.91 -7.82
C ALA A 4 6.30 -2.23 -6.58
N LEU A 5 5.02 -1.88 -6.63
CA LEU A 5 4.32 -1.30 -5.49
C LEU A 5 3.53 -2.40 -4.79
N ILE A 6 3.77 -2.57 -3.51
CA ILE A 6 3.09 -3.58 -2.69
C ILE A 6 2.28 -2.84 -1.63
N LEU A 7 0.98 -3.11 -1.58
CA LEU A 7 0.06 -2.50 -0.62
C LEU A 7 -0.41 -3.55 0.38
N ILE A 8 -0.47 -3.17 1.65
CA ILE A 8 -0.90 -4.06 2.73
C ILE A 8 -1.85 -3.31 3.64
N MET A 9 -3.03 -3.89 3.89
CA MET A 9 -3.98 -3.32 4.84
C MET A 9 -3.94 -4.11 6.12
N CYS A 10 -3.84 -3.41 7.25
CA CYS A 10 -3.66 -4.03 8.56
C CYS A 10 -4.64 -3.47 9.58
N SER A 11 -4.93 -4.28 10.61
CA SER A 11 -5.69 -3.85 11.78
C SER A 11 -4.71 -3.59 12.92
N GLY A 12 -4.79 -2.39 13.50
CA GLY A 12 -3.95 -2.05 14.64
C GLY A 12 -4.39 -2.74 15.92
N MET A 13 -5.65 -3.17 15.98
CA MET A 13 -6.19 -3.86 17.17
C MET A 13 -5.66 -5.27 17.28
N SER A 14 -5.72 -6.03 16.21
CA SER A 14 -5.33 -7.44 16.21
C SER A 14 -3.90 -7.66 15.73
N GLY A 15 -3.33 -6.66 15.04
CA GLY A 15 -2.04 -6.81 14.41
C GLY A 15 -2.10 -7.63 13.13
N ALA A 16 -3.29 -8.09 12.74
CA ALA A 16 -3.45 -8.90 11.54
C ALA A 16 -3.47 -8.03 10.29
N CYS A 17 -2.89 -8.55 9.22
CA CYS A 17 -2.88 -7.88 7.93
C CYS A 17 -3.43 -8.83 6.89
N ILE A 18 -4.08 -8.26 5.86
CA ILE A 18 -4.51 -9.07 4.71
C ILE A 18 -3.31 -9.34 3.83
N ASP A 19 -3.46 -10.27 2.90
CA ASP A 19 -2.39 -10.61 1.99
C ASP A 19 -1.93 -9.39 1.20
N PRO A 20 -0.61 -9.24 1.02
CA PRO A 20 -0.09 -8.10 0.25
C PRO A 20 -0.62 -8.09 -1.18
N TYR A 21 -0.98 -6.92 -1.65
CA TYR A 21 -1.46 -6.75 -3.02
C TYR A 21 -0.36 -6.08 -3.84
N GLU A 22 0.09 -6.75 -4.88
CA GLU A 22 1.07 -6.18 -5.78
C GLU A 22 0.35 -5.43 -6.90
N TRP A 23 0.67 -4.15 -7.05
CA TRP A 23 0.08 -3.32 -8.10
C TRP A 23 0.53 -3.85 -9.46
N PRO A 24 -0.38 -3.95 -10.44
CA PRO A 24 -0.03 -4.54 -11.74
C PRO A 24 0.94 -3.71 -12.57
N THR A 25 0.96 -2.39 -12.36
CA THR A 25 1.86 -1.51 -13.08
C THR A 25 3.18 -1.39 -12.36
N LYS A 26 4.29 -1.51 -13.08
CA LYS A 26 5.61 -1.28 -12.54
C LYS A 26 6.01 0.17 -12.80
N PHE A 27 6.89 0.69 -11.96
CA PHE A 27 7.32 2.08 -12.05
C PHE A 27 8.79 2.15 -12.43
N ASN A 28 9.16 3.21 -13.13
CA ASN A 28 10.52 3.35 -13.64
C ASN A 28 11.51 3.81 -12.58
N THR A 29 11.03 4.55 -11.58
CA THR A 29 11.90 5.07 -10.53
C THR A 29 11.26 4.85 -9.17
N MET A 30 12.09 4.86 -8.14
CA MET A 30 11.63 4.78 -6.76
C MET A 30 10.71 5.96 -6.44
N TYR A 31 11.06 7.15 -6.91
CA TYR A 31 10.26 8.34 -6.65
C TYR A 31 8.84 8.19 -7.20
N GLU A 32 8.71 7.72 -8.44
CA GLU A 32 7.39 7.52 -9.05
C GLU A 32 6.58 6.49 -8.27
N CYS A 33 7.23 5.40 -7.86
CA CYS A 33 6.57 4.36 -7.09
C CYS A 33 6.06 4.87 -5.75
N LEU A 34 6.91 5.61 -5.03
CA LEU A 34 6.53 6.17 -3.73
C LEU A 34 5.44 7.21 -3.85
N GLN A 35 5.54 8.08 -4.85
CA GLN A 35 4.54 9.11 -5.08
C GLN A 35 3.17 8.48 -5.32
N PHE A 36 3.12 7.49 -6.17
CA PHE A 36 1.89 6.76 -6.46
C PHE A 36 1.39 6.02 -5.23
N GLY A 37 2.30 5.39 -4.49
CA GLY A 37 1.97 4.63 -3.28
C GLY A 37 1.33 5.48 -2.21
N TYR A 38 1.84 6.67 -1.97
CA TYR A 38 1.25 7.59 -1.01
C TYR A 38 -0.15 8.00 -1.43
N GLY A 39 -0.35 8.28 -2.72
CA GLY A 39 -1.66 8.65 -3.25
C GLY A 39 -2.67 7.52 -3.12
N GLU A 40 -2.29 6.32 -3.49
CA GLU A 40 -3.18 5.15 -3.40
C GLU A 40 -3.46 4.76 -1.95
N SER A 41 -2.47 4.86 -1.07
CA SER A 41 -2.66 4.58 0.35
C SER A 41 -3.66 5.53 0.97
N SER A 42 -3.54 6.82 0.65
CA SER A 42 -4.48 7.83 1.13
C SER A 42 -5.89 7.55 0.64
N LYS A 43 -6.03 7.17 -0.62
CA LYS A 43 -7.31 6.86 -1.23
C LYS A 43 -7.97 5.64 -0.56
N LYS A 44 -7.19 4.57 -0.33
CA LYS A 44 -7.69 3.38 0.35
C LYS A 44 -8.10 3.69 1.77
N PHE A 45 -7.32 4.51 2.46
CA PHE A 45 -7.61 4.93 3.81
C PHE A 45 -8.94 5.68 3.86
N ALA A 46 -9.15 6.58 2.92
CA ALA A 46 -10.41 7.34 2.83
C ALA A 46 -11.60 6.42 2.54
N GLU A 47 -11.40 5.40 1.72
CA GLU A 47 -12.44 4.42 1.40
C GLU A 47 -12.86 3.60 2.61
N MET A 48 -11.92 3.30 3.50
CA MET A 48 -12.24 2.59 4.74
C MET A 48 -13.15 3.41 5.65
N GLY A 49 -12.97 4.71 5.64
CA GLY A 49 -13.79 5.63 6.41
C GLY A 49 -13.40 5.72 7.87
N PRO A 50 -13.86 6.79 8.56
CA PRO A 50 -13.46 7.04 9.94
C PRO A 50 -13.98 5.98 10.92
N ASP A 51 -15.15 5.41 10.67
CA ASP A 51 -15.74 4.42 11.58
C ASP A 51 -14.86 3.17 11.65
N THR A 52 -14.45 2.64 10.50
CA THR A 52 -13.60 1.45 10.45
C THR A 52 -12.22 1.74 11.02
N VAL A 53 -11.64 2.87 10.64
CA VAL A 53 -10.31 3.25 11.11
C VAL A 53 -10.29 3.41 12.61
N ASN A 54 -11.29 4.08 13.17
CA ASN A 54 -11.35 4.33 14.60
C ASN A 54 -11.69 3.09 15.42
N LYS A 55 -12.44 2.16 14.83
CA LYS A 55 -12.89 0.97 15.52
C LYS A 55 -11.78 -0.07 15.66
N VAL A 56 -11.03 -0.32 14.62
CA VAL A 56 -10.01 -1.37 14.62
C VAL A 56 -8.60 -0.82 14.38
N TYR A 57 -8.44 0.48 14.33
CA TYR A 57 -7.18 1.16 14.04
C TYR A 57 -6.59 0.66 12.71
N ALA A 58 -7.47 0.58 11.72
CA ALA A 58 -7.06 0.12 10.39
C ALA A 58 -6.11 1.11 9.75
N HIS A 59 -5.12 0.59 9.06
CA HIS A 59 -4.16 1.43 8.35
C HIS A 59 -3.64 0.71 7.12
N VAL A 60 -3.05 1.49 6.23
CA VAL A 60 -2.48 0.97 4.99
C VAL A 60 -0.98 1.18 5.03
N LYS A 61 -0.23 0.14 4.71
CA LYS A 61 1.20 0.21 4.54
C LYS A 61 1.51 -0.04 3.07
N PHE A 62 2.64 0.47 2.61
CA PHE A 62 3.09 0.11 1.27
C PHE A 62 4.61 0.19 1.23
N TYR A 63 5.18 -0.49 0.25
CA TYR A 63 6.59 -0.37 -0.01
C TYR A 63 6.85 -0.58 -1.50
N CYS A 64 7.99 -0.09 -1.95
CA CYS A 64 8.41 -0.21 -3.33
C CYS A 64 9.63 -1.12 -3.37
N GLU A 65 9.53 -2.15 -4.18
CA GLU A 65 10.54 -3.20 -4.25
C GLU A 65 11.18 -3.21 -5.63
N PRO A 66 12.52 -3.14 -5.71
CA PRO A 66 13.17 -3.23 -7.01
C PRO A 66 12.99 -4.64 -7.59
N VAL A 67 12.61 -4.70 -8.86
CA VAL A 67 12.44 -5.97 -9.55
C VAL A 67 13.25 -5.95 -10.83
N THR A 68 13.83 -7.09 -11.13
CA THR A 68 14.57 -7.24 -12.38
C THR A 68 13.59 -7.61 -13.46
N GLN A 69 13.64 -6.88 -14.56
CA GLN A 69 12.80 -7.15 -15.70
C GLN A 69 13.60 -7.85 -16.76
N ILE A 70 13.13 -8.99 -17.18
CA ILE A 70 13.79 -9.78 -18.20
C ILE A 70 13.17 -9.51 -19.55
#